data_51c99cd6cd5cd83b9776eaa211acba99
#
_entry.id   51c99cd6cd5cd83b9776eaa211acba99
#
_cell.length_a   1.000
_cell.length_b   1.000
_cell.length_c   1.000
_cell.angle_alpha   90.00
_cell.angle_beta   90.00
_cell.angle_gamma   90.00
#
_symmetry.space_group_name_H-M   'P 1'
#
loop_
_entity.id
_entity.type
_entity.pdbx_description
1 polymer ?
#
loop_
_entity_poly.entity_id
_entity_poly.type
_entity_poly.pdbx_seq_one_letter_code
_entity_poly.pdbx_strand_id
1 'polypeptide(L)'
;TNPPPSSGGTLIAFALKLLEQAPLKSLQPGNPAYLALLREAMSLTNQARRDGYDANLYQANIADWFLGESHLAHYHDSYQGALNKWGSTTHVSVVDAEGNAASVTTSNGEGSSYVIPGTGIMVNNMLGEEDLNPHGFHQWQPNQRISSMMAPTMVLQGNRPQLVLGSGGSNRIRTAILQVILNAVDFGMSLEAAVSAPRVHWERETFHLEPGFDRSALEAAGVGMTDEKIWWQQANMFFGGVHSVAIGADGSLMGAGDARRGGAIAQP
;
A
#
# COMPACT_ATOMS: atom_id res chain seq x y z
N THR A 1 4.13 -5.36 -9.90
CA THR A 1 4.66 -5.24 -8.54
C THR A 1 5.66 -6.37 -8.25
N ASN A 2 6.38 -6.31 -7.14
CA ASN A 2 7.38 -7.31 -6.78
C ASN A 2 6.77 -8.68 -6.42
N PRO A 3 7.45 -9.81 -6.77
CA PRO A 3 6.95 -11.15 -6.53
C PRO A 3 7.16 -11.62 -5.07
N PRO A 4 6.51 -12.73 -4.67
CA PRO A 4 6.84 -13.41 -3.41
C PRO A 4 8.35 -13.73 -3.29
N PRO A 5 8.88 -13.77 -2.06
CA PRO A 5 8.20 -13.69 -0.76
C PRO A 5 7.85 -12.26 -0.30
N SER A 6 8.01 -11.26 -1.14
CA SER A 6 7.52 -9.92 -0.83
C SER A 6 5.99 -9.88 -0.88
N SER A 7 5.36 -9.52 0.24
CA SER A 7 3.91 -9.62 0.38
C SER A 7 3.17 -8.38 -0.15
N GLY A 8 3.75 -7.21 -0.01
CA GLY A 8 3.05 -5.95 -0.27
C GLY A 8 2.39 -5.86 -1.64
N GLY A 9 3.09 -6.24 -2.68
CA GLY A 9 2.56 -6.21 -4.04
C GLY A 9 1.42 -7.19 -4.29
N THR A 10 1.53 -8.41 -3.79
CA THR A 10 0.48 -9.43 -3.92
C THR A 10 -0.79 -9.01 -3.15
N LEU A 11 -0.62 -8.39 -1.98
CA LEU A 11 -1.75 -7.88 -1.19
C LEU A 11 -2.44 -6.68 -1.84
N ILE A 12 -1.71 -5.78 -2.53
CA ILE A 12 -2.31 -4.73 -3.35
C ILE A 12 -3.12 -5.34 -4.50
N ALA A 13 -2.56 -6.30 -5.22
CA ALA A 13 -3.24 -6.97 -6.31
C ALA A 13 -4.52 -7.69 -5.86
N PHE A 14 -4.48 -8.33 -4.69
CA PHE A 14 -5.65 -8.95 -4.08
C PHE A 14 -6.75 -7.93 -3.76
N ALA A 15 -6.41 -6.82 -3.12
CA ALA A 15 -7.37 -5.75 -2.83
C ALA A 15 -7.97 -5.14 -4.11
N LEU A 16 -7.17 -4.92 -5.16
CA LEU A 16 -7.65 -4.45 -6.45
C LEU A 16 -8.62 -5.45 -7.11
N LYS A 17 -8.33 -6.75 -7.03
CA LYS A 17 -9.23 -7.79 -7.56
C LYS A 17 -10.55 -7.88 -6.78
N LEU A 18 -10.54 -7.68 -5.46
CA LEU A 18 -11.78 -7.57 -4.68
C LEU A 18 -12.62 -6.36 -5.14
N LEU A 19 -11.98 -5.25 -5.46
CA LEU A 19 -12.64 -4.02 -5.89
C LEU A 19 -13.02 -4.01 -7.39
N GLU A 20 -12.50 -4.92 -8.20
CA GLU A 20 -12.76 -5.00 -9.65
C GLU A 20 -14.26 -5.14 -9.97
N GLN A 21 -15.00 -5.85 -9.13
CA GLN A 21 -16.44 -6.06 -9.28
C GLN A 21 -17.29 -4.93 -8.66
N ALA A 22 -16.67 -4.00 -7.93
CA ALA A 22 -17.37 -2.89 -7.30
C ALA A 22 -17.68 -1.79 -8.34
N PRO A 23 -18.81 -1.09 -8.20
CA PRO A 23 -19.20 -0.04 -9.15
C PRO A 23 -18.43 1.27 -8.88
N LEU A 24 -17.10 1.22 -8.85
CA LEU A 24 -16.23 2.36 -8.51
C LEU A 24 -16.52 3.60 -9.33
N LYS A 25 -16.78 3.44 -10.64
CA LYS A 25 -17.09 4.56 -11.56
C LYS A 25 -18.38 5.31 -11.22
N SER A 26 -19.28 4.72 -10.43
CA SER A 26 -20.51 5.38 -9.96
C SER A 26 -20.34 6.08 -8.61
N LEU A 27 -19.19 5.91 -7.98
CA LEU A 27 -18.87 6.48 -6.68
C LEU A 27 -18.01 7.74 -6.84
N GLN A 28 -17.95 8.53 -5.78
CA GLN A 28 -17.04 9.66 -5.70
C GLN A 28 -15.96 9.40 -4.65
N PRO A 29 -14.71 9.82 -4.89
CA PRO A 29 -13.64 9.73 -3.91
C PRO A 29 -14.07 10.34 -2.57
N GLY A 30 -13.83 9.62 -1.48
CA GLY A 30 -14.12 10.09 -0.13
C GLY A 30 -15.58 10.04 0.32
N ASN A 31 -16.52 9.64 -0.54
CA ASN A 31 -17.90 9.46 -0.08
C ASN A 31 -18.04 8.21 0.83
N PRO A 32 -19.08 8.12 1.67
CA PRO A 32 -19.25 7.01 2.61
C PRO A 32 -19.25 5.63 1.96
N ALA A 33 -19.89 5.47 0.79
CA ALA A 33 -19.95 4.18 0.10
C ALA A 33 -18.56 3.74 -0.41
N TYR A 34 -17.76 4.66 -0.96
CA TYR A 34 -16.37 4.38 -1.35
C TYR A 34 -15.51 4.01 -0.15
N LEU A 35 -15.64 4.74 0.96
CA LEU A 35 -14.86 4.47 2.17
C LEU A 35 -15.25 3.13 2.83
N ALA A 36 -16.53 2.75 2.74
CA ALA A 36 -16.98 1.43 3.18
C ALA A 36 -16.33 0.32 2.34
N LEU A 37 -16.29 0.47 1.02
CA LEU A 37 -15.61 -0.48 0.12
C LEU A 37 -14.11 -0.58 0.41
N LEU A 38 -13.43 0.55 0.59
CA LEU A 38 -11.99 0.55 0.94
C LEU A 38 -11.74 -0.14 2.29
N ARG A 39 -12.53 0.20 3.30
CA ARG A 39 -12.45 -0.42 4.61
C ARG A 39 -12.61 -1.94 4.49
N GLU A 40 -13.60 -2.40 3.75
CA GLU A 40 -13.87 -3.82 3.55
C GLU A 40 -12.73 -4.51 2.79
N ALA A 41 -12.27 -3.94 1.69
CA ALA A 41 -11.14 -4.49 0.93
C ALA A 41 -9.86 -4.60 1.77
N MET A 42 -9.57 -3.61 2.61
CA MET A 42 -8.43 -3.65 3.55
C MET A 42 -8.59 -4.76 4.58
N SER A 43 -9.79 -4.93 5.10
CA SER A 43 -10.14 -5.95 6.07
C SER A 43 -9.97 -7.37 5.50
N LEU A 44 -10.65 -7.65 4.39
CA LEU A 44 -10.59 -8.95 3.72
C LEU A 44 -9.18 -9.31 3.27
N THR A 45 -8.41 -8.32 2.81
CA THR A 45 -6.99 -8.52 2.47
C THR A 45 -6.17 -8.93 3.70
N ASN A 46 -6.41 -8.31 4.85
CA ASN A 46 -5.73 -8.68 6.09
C ASN A 46 -6.16 -10.06 6.59
N GLN A 47 -7.42 -10.42 6.40
CA GLN A 47 -7.93 -11.74 6.74
C GLN A 47 -7.31 -12.82 5.84
N ALA A 48 -7.36 -12.67 4.52
CA ALA A 48 -6.78 -13.59 3.56
C ALA A 48 -5.28 -13.82 3.80
N ARG A 49 -4.58 -12.78 4.18
CA ARG A 49 -3.18 -12.87 4.59
C ARG A 49 -2.99 -13.86 5.74
N ARG A 50 -3.79 -13.74 6.81
CA ARG A 50 -3.71 -14.62 8.00
C ARG A 50 -4.16 -16.04 7.72
N ASP A 51 -5.21 -16.21 6.91
CA ASP A 51 -5.87 -17.49 6.69
C ASP A 51 -5.03 -18.48 5.86
N GLY A 52 -3.95 -18.01 5.22
CA GLY A 52 -3.10 -18.93 4.48
C GLY A 52 -1.90 -18.31 3.76
N TYR A 53 -1.94 -17.04 3.42
CA TYR A 53 -0.85 -16.43 2.66
C TYR A 53 0.48 -16.43 3.41
N ASP A 54 0.48 -15.96 4.65
CA ASP A 54 1.70 -15.88 5.46
C ASP A 54 2.30 -17.25 5.75
N ALA A 55 1.45 -18.27 5.97
CA ALA A 55 1.88 -19.65 6.21
C ALA A 55 2.48 -20.33 4.97
N ASN A 56 2.11 -19.88 3.77
CA ASN A 56 2.50 -20.50 2.51
C ASN A 56 3.43 -19.59 1.65
N LEU A 57 3.98 -18.54 2.24
CA LEU A 57 4.71 -17.47 1.58
C LEU A 57 5.83 -17.94 0.63
N TYR A 58 6.45 -19.08 0.91
CA TYR A 58 7.58 -19.63 0.14
C TYR A 58 7.18 -20.73 -0.87
N GLN A 59 5.90 -21.01 -1.02
CA GLN A 59 5.46 -21.91 -2.08
C GLN A 59 5.58 -21.24 -3.44
N ALA A 60 6.08 -21.96 -4.43
CA ALA A 60 6.38 -21.42 -5.76
C ALA A 60 5.16 -20.80 -6.47
N ASN A 61 3.96 -21.30 -6.19
CA ASN A 61 2.70 -20.85 -6.80
C ASN A 61 1.83 -19.99 -5.87
N ILE A 62 2.39 -19.44 -4.79
CA ILE A 62 1.61 -18.72 -3.77
C ILE A 62 0.83 -17.55 -4.37
N ALA A 63 1.42 -16.77 -5.29
CA ALA A 63 0.74 -15.64 -5.90
C ALA A 63 -0.44 -16.08 -6.77
N ASP A 64 -0.26 -17.12 -7.58
CA ASP A 64 -1.32 -17.65 -8.45
C ASP A 64 -2.48 -18.23 -7.64
N TRP A 65 -2.16 -18.97 -6.57
CA TRP A 65 -3.17 -19.49 -5.67
C TRP A 65 -3.93 -18.35 -4.94
N PHE A 66 -3.20 -17.39 -4.38
CA PHE A 66 -3.77 -16.31 -3.59
C PHE A 66 -4.63 -15.35 -4.44
N LEU A 67 -4.27 -15.13 -5.70
CA LEU A 67 -4.98 -14.27 -6.63
C LEU A 67 -5.99 -15.04 -7.51
N GLY A 68 -6.10 -16.35 -7.32
CA GLY A 68 -7.04 -17.21 -8.06
C GLY A 68 -8.50 -16.97 -7.68
N GLU A 69 -9.41 -17.11 -8.64
CA GLU A 69 -10.85 -16.82 -8.49
C GLU A 69 -11.49 -17.63 -7.33
N SER A 70 -11.12 -18.90 -7.17
CA SER A 70 -11.65 -19.76 -6.10
C SER A 70 -11.24 -19.31 -4.70
N HIS A 71 -10.05 -18.74 -4.56
CA HIS A 71 -9.58 -18.18 -3.30
C HIS A 71 -10.24 -16.82 -3.01
N LEU A 72 -10.33 -15.94 -4.01
CA LEU A 72 -10.98 -14.64 -3.88
C LEU A 72 -12.46 -14.75 -3.51
N ALA A 73 -13.19 -15.72 -4.10
CA ALA A 73 -14.61 -15.95 -3.83
C ALA A 73 -14.88 -16.25 -2.33
N HIS A 74 -13.91 -16.82 -1.62
CA HIS A 74 -14.04 -17.15 -0.19
C HIS A 74 -14.10 -15.91 0.71
N TYR A 75 -13.56 -14.77 0.27
CA TYR A 75 -13.44 -13.54 1.08
C TYR A 75 -14.53 -12.51 0.84
N HIS A 76 -15.49 -12.82 0.00
CA HIS A 76 -16.67 -11.96 -0.16
C HIS A 76 -17.61 -11.98 1.07
N ASP A 77 -17.42 -12.91 2.03
CA ASP A 77 -18.37 -13.17 3.11
C ASP A 77 -17.88 -13.02 4.56
N SER A 78 -16.63 -12.63 4.87
CA SER A 78 -16.11 -12.69 6.26
C SER A 78 -15.17 -11.57 6.69
N TYR A 79 -15.18 -11.24 8.01
CA TYR A 79 -14.42 -10.13 8.61
C TYR A 79 -13.92 -10.36 10.06
N GLN A 80 -12.69 -9.91 10.45
CA GLN A 80 -12.15 -9.22 11.66
C GLN A 80 -10.61 -9.32 11.92
N GLY A 81 -9.95 -8.40 12.45
CA GLY A 81 -9.09 -7.48 13.19
C GLY A 81 -7.61 -7.73 13.52
N ALA A 82 -6.84 -6.72 13.66
CA ALA A 82 -5.97 -6.02 14.64
C ALA A 82 -4.43 -5.75 14.48
N LEU A 83 -3.90 -4.61 14.92
CA LEU A 83 -2.73 -3.85 15.50
C LEU A 83 -1.57 -3.27 14.63
N ASN A 84 -0.92 -2.18 15.13
CA ASN A 84 -0.24 -1.05 14.46
C ASN A 84 1.25 -0.88 14.81
N LYS A 85 2.14 -0.39 13.87
CA LYS A 85 3.49 0.18 14.13
C LYS A 85 4.02 1.10 13.01
N TRP A 86 5.08 1.87 13.30
CA TRP A 86 5.73 2.89 12.46
C TRP A 86 6.97 2.32 11.76
N GLY A 87 7.29 2.71 10.51
CA GLY A 87 8.47 2.26 9.78
C GLY A 87 9.12 3.36 8.93
N SER A 88 10.43 3.32 8.75
CA SER A 88 11.24 4.23 7.96
C SER A 88 11.63 3.59 6.63
N THR A 89 10.94 3.96 5.56
CA THR A 89 11.11 3.44 4.19
C THR A 89 11.12 4.58 3.20
N THR A 90 11.95 4.52 2.16
CA THR A 90 12.06 5.51 1.09
C THR A 90 11.70 4.89 -0.25
N HIS A 91 11.07 5.66 -1.14
CA HIS A 91 10.72 5.24 -2.49
C HIS A 91 11.17 6.25 -3.54
N VAL A 92 11.64 5.75 -4.68
CA VAL A 92 12.03 6.54 -5.86
C VAL A 92 11.35 5.95 -7.10
N SER A 93 10.64 6.79 -7.85
CA SER A 93 10.08 6.51 -9.17
C SER A 93 10.81 7.32 -10.22
N VAL A 94 11.26 6.69 -11.29
CA VAL A 94 12.01 7.34 -12.38
C VAL A 94 11.45 6.89 -13.72
N VAL A 95 11.36 7.83 -14.66
CA VAL A 95 11.07 7.57 -16.08
C VAL A 95 12.03 8.44 -16.90
N ASP A 96 12.69 7.84 -17.90
CA ASP A 96 13.56 8.56 -18.85
C ASP A 96 12.83 9.02 -20.11
N ALA A 97 13.54 9.75 -20.98
CA ALA A 97 13.00 10.27 -22.22
C ALA A 97 12.58 9.19 -23.22
N GLU A 98 13.15 8.00 -23.14
CA GLU A 98 12.84 6.82 -23.96
C GLU A 98 11.64 6.03 -23.42
N GLY A 99 11.13 6.39 -22.24
CA GLY A 99 10.00 5.72 -21.56
C GLY A 99 10.42 4.49 -20.77
N ASN A 100 11.73 4.28 -20.51
CA ASN A 100 12.16 3.28 -19.54
C ASN A 100 11.78 3.73 -18.15
N ALA A 101 11.31 2.80 -17.33
CA ALA A 101 10.79 3.12 -16.00
C ALA A 101 11.46 2.29 -14.90
N ALA A 102 11.77 2.93 -13.78
CA ALA A 102 12.28 2.27 -12.60
C ALA A 102 11.46 2.66 -11.36
N SER A 103 11.09 1.67 -10.55
CA SER A 103 10.37 1.82 -9.29
C SER A 103 11.17 1.12 -8.19
N VAL A 104 11.73 1.89 -7.27
CA VAL A 104 12.67 1.37 -6.26
C VAL A 104 12.22 1.77 -4.86
N THR A 105 12.03 0.77 -3.99
CA THR A 105 11.77 0.99 -2.57
C THR A 105 12.91 0.39 -1.75
N THR A 106 13.44 1.16 -0.82
CA THR A 106 14.53 0.76 0.08
C THR A 106 14.17 1.07 1.52
N SER A 107 14.60 0.22 2.45
CA SER A 107 14.30 0.37 3.86
C SER A 107 15.40 -0.19 4.75
N ASN A 108 15.66 0.50 5.86
CA ASN A 108 16.44 -0.03 6.98
C ASN A 108 15.53 -0.48 8.16
N GLY A 109 14.21 -0.64 7.91
CA GLY A 109 13.26 -0.69 9.01
C GLY A 109 13.23 0.66 9.71
N GLU A 110 13.49 0.69 11.01
CA GLU A 110 13.73 1.92 11.77
C GLU A 110 15.23 2.21 11.95
N GLY A 111 16.07 1.27 11.50
CA GLY A 111 17.52 1.25 11.73
C GLY A 111 17.89 0.66 13.10
N SER A 112 19.00 -0.07 13.16
CA SER A 112 19.47 -0.75 14.37
C SER A 112 20.17 0.16 15.37
N SER A 113 20.35 1.44 15.06
CA SER A 113 21.20 2.40 15.77
C SER A 113 22.70 2.03 15.78
N TYR A 114 23.10 0.95 15.10
CA TYR A 114 24.48 0.55 14.95
C TYR A 114 25.01 0.95 13.57
N VAL A 115 26.05 1.80 13.58
CA VAL A 115 26.78 2.19 12.37
C VAL A 115 28.08 1.40 12.31
N ILE A 116 28.32 0.72 11.18
CA ILE A 116 29.56 -0.05 10.99
C ILE A 116 30.76 0.91 11.03
N PRO A 117 31.72 0.70 11.93
CA PRO A 117 32.83 1.61 12.12
C PRO A 117 33.61 1.90 10.81
N GLY A 118 33.86 3.19 10.56
CA GLY A 118 34.61 3.65 9.38
C GLY A 118 33.82 3.68 8.06
N THR A 119 32.55 3.27 8.02
CA THR A 119 31.77 3.19 6.78
C THR A 119 30.65 4.23 6.67
N GLY A 120 30.13 4.73 7.79
CA GLY A 120 28.91 5.55 7.81
C GLY A 120 27.62 4.77 7.51
N ILE A 121 27.69 3.44 7.35
CA ILE A 121 26.55 2.58 7.00
C ILE A 121 25.86 2.10 8.29
N MET A 122 24.58 2.49 8.46
CA MET A 122 23.73 1.98 9.52
C MET A 122 23.19 0.60 9.13
N VAL A 123 23.32 -0.37 10.04
CA VAL A 123 22.72 -1.69 9.88
C VAL A 123 21.19 -1.58 10.03
N ASN A 124 20.46 -2.32 9.21
CA ASN A 124 19.00 -2.37 9.29
C ASN A 124 18.53 -3.17 10.54
N ASN A 125 17.26 -2.96 10.91
CA ASN A 125 16.57 -3.77 11.92
C ASN A 125 15.32 -4.48 11.36
N MET A 126 15.32 -4.83 10.08
CA MET A 126 14.16 -5.41 9.38
C MET A 126 13.59 -6.64 10.09
N LEU A 127 14.42 -7.48 10.70
CA LEU A 127 13.96 -8.62 11.49
C LEU A 127 13.22 -8.23 12.79
N GLY A 128 13.28 -6.97 13.21
CA GLY A 128 12.52 -6.42 14.33
C GLY A 128 11.14 -5.87 13.92
N GLU A 129 10.82 -5.86 12.63
CA GLU A 129 9.49 -5.42 12.14
C GLU A 129 8.45 -6.51 12.40
N GLU A 130 7.42 -6.21 13.19
CA GLU A 130 6.36 -7.18 13.55
C GLU A 130 5.66 -7.73 12.30
N ASP A 131 5.42 -6.86 11.32
CA ASP A 131 4.73 -7.20 10.06
C ASP A 131 5.47 -8.25 9.23
N LEU A 132 6.78 -8.39 9.45
CA LEU A 132 7.64 -9.34 8.75
C LEU A 132 7.83 -10.64 9.54
N ASN A 133 7.25 -10.74 10.73
CA ASN A 133 7.38 -11.90 11.61
C ASN A 133 6.02 -12.57 11.88
N PRO A 134 5.33 -13.11 10.86
CA PRO A 134 3.98 -13.68 10.99
C PRO A 134 3.91 -14.88 11.96
N HIS A 135 5.05 -15.53 12.20
CA HIS A 135 5.18 -16.67 13.13
C HIS A 135 5.83 -16.27 14.46
N GLY A 136 6.03 -14.97 14.71
CA GLY A 136 6.75 -14.45 15.86
C GLY A 136 8.23 -14.17 15.57
N PHE A 137 8.85 -13.39 16.46
CA PHE A 137 10.27 -13.04 16.33
C PHE A 137 11.19 -14.24 16.47
N HIS A 138 12.33 -14.20 15.81
CA HIS A 138 13.38 -15.22 15.84
C HIS A 138 12.97 -16.60 15.29
N GLN A 139 11.91 -16.66 14.48
CA GLN A 139 11.41 -17.90 13.87
C GLN A 139 11.89 -18.11 12.42
N TRP A 140 12.66 -17.18 11.85
CA TRP A 140 13.18 -17.28 10.49
C TRP A 140 14.20 -18.42 10.36
N GLN A 141 14.03 -19.22 9.31
CA GLN A 141 14.99 -20.28 9.02
C GLN A 141 16.27 -19.71 8.41
N PRO A 142 17.46 -20.29 8.70
CA PRO A 142 18.71 -19.90 8.04
C PRO A 142 18.61 -20.00 6.50
N ASN A 143 19.26 -19.06 5.82
CA ASN A 143 19.29 -18.96 4.34
C ASN A 143 17.91 -18.71 3.68
N GLN A 144 16.92 -18.32 4.44
CA GLN A 144 15.62 -17.94 3.92
C GLN A 144 15.53 -16.41 3.77
N ARG A 145 15.08 -15.97 2.58
CA ARG A 145 14.83 -14.55 2.32
C ARG A 145 13.61 -14.10 3.14
N ILE A 146 13.74 -13.02 3.90
CA ILE A 146 12.60 -12.43 4.64
C ILE A 146 11.57 -11.82 3.68
N SER A 147 10.32 -11.74 4.11
CA SER A 147 9.27 -11.03 3.38
C SER A 147 9.45 -9.51 3.45
N SER A 148 8.63 -8.76 2.75
CA SER A 148 8.60 -7.30 2.81
C SER A 148 7.24 -6.75 2.44
N MET A 149 6.83 -5.66 3.08
CA MET A 149 5.67 -4.86 2.67
C MET A 149 6.02 -3.86 1.56
N MET A 150 7.31 -3.63 1.28
CA MET A 150 7.73 -2.78 0.17
C MET A 150 7.12 -3.28 -1.14
N ALA A 151 6.49 -2.37 -1.88
CA ALA A 151 5.75 -2.67 -3.08
C ALA A 151 6.03 -1.63 -4.17
N PRO A 152 7.25 -1.60 -4.74
CA PRO A 152 7.48 -0.81 -5.94
C PRO A 152 6.54 -1.30 -7.04
N THR A 153 5.77 -0.38 -7.62
CA THR A 153 4.63 -0.72 -8.48
C THR A 153 4.70 0.07 -9.78
N MET A 154 4.27 -0.57 -10.86
CA MET A 154 4.00 0.06 -12.15
C MET A 154 2.59 -0.32 -12.60
N VAL A 155 1.84 0.64 -13.08
CA VAL A 155 0.58 0.43 -13.80
C VAL A 155 0.91 0.52 -15.29
N LEU A 156 0.50 -0.49 -16.04
CA LEU A 156 0.74 -0.58 -17.47
C LEU A 156 -0.57 -0.46 -18.24
N GLN A 157 -0.52 0.19 -19.40
CA GLN A 157 -1.55 0.09 -20.41
C GLN A 157 -0.97 -0.62 -21.64
N GLY A 158 -1.41 -1.84 -21.89
CA GLY A 158 -0.66 -2.74 -22.78
C GLY A 158 0.73 -3.00 -22.18
N ASN A 159 1.78 -2.72 -22.96
CA ASN A 159 3.18 -2.90 -22.53
C ASN A 159 3.87 -1.58 -22.16
N ARG A 160 3.14 -0.48 -21.98
CA ARG A 160 3.72 0.83 -21.67
C ARG A 160 3.42 1.24 -20.24
N PRO A 161 4.42 1.64 -19.45
CA PRO A 161 4.20 2.24 -18.15
C PRO A 161 3.33 3.50 -18.28
N GLN A 162 2.31 3.61 -17.44
CA GLN A 162 1.49 4.81 -17.30
C GLN A 162 1.67 5.49 -15.96
N LEU A 163 1.92 4.67 -14.91
CA LEU A 163 2.12 5.18 -13.58
C LEU A 163 3.21 4.32 -12.90
N VAL A 164 4.22 4.98 -12.39
CA VAL A 164 5.32 4.39 -11.61
C VAL A 164 5.23 4.95 -10.22
N LEU A 165 5.05 4.10 -9.21
CA LEU A 165 4.80 4.56 -7.85
C LEU A 165 5.25 3.57 -6.78
N GLY A 166 5.37 4.06 -5.57
CA GLY A 166 5.58 3.26 -4.38
C GLY A 166 5.58 4.13 -3.14
N SER A 167 5.65 3.52 -1.98
CA SER A 167 5.46 4.19 -0.70
C SER A 167 6.40 3.67 0.37
N GLY A 168 6.67 4.50 1.38
CA GLY A 168 7.13 4.08 2.69
C GLY A 168 5.96 3.99 3.68
N GLY A 169 6.12 3.26 4.79
CA GLY A 169 5.14 3.25 5.89
C GLY A 169 4.67 1.89 6.39
N SER A 170 5.50 0.87 6.39
CA SER A 170 5.19 -0.47 6.91
C SER A 170 3.90 -1.03 6.28
N ASN A 171 2.93 -1.52 7.04
CA ASN A 171 1.64 -2.03 6.56
C ASN A 171 0.83 -1.02 5.74
N ARG A 172 1.04 0.30 5.97
CA ARG A 172 0.33 1.36 5.23
C ARG A 172 0.83 1.54 3.81
N ILE A 173 2.01 1.01 3.44
CA ILE A 173 2.55 1.03 2.07
C ILE A 173 1.48 0.55 1.07
N ARG A 174 0.87 -0.59 1.32
CA ARG A 174 -0.11 -1.21 0.42
C ARG A 174 -1.40 -0.40 0.31
N THR A 175 -1.92 0.12 1.43
CA THR A 175 -3.17 0.89 1.43
C THR A 175 -2.98 2.29 0.85
N ALA A 176 -1.81 2.89 1.01
CA ALA A 176 -1.47 4.15 0.38
C ALA A 176 -1.37 4.00 -1.14
N ILE A 177 -0.63 3.00 -1.64
CA ILE A 177 -0.50 2.71 -3.06
C ILE A 177 -1.86 2.37 -3.67
N LEU A 178 -2.66 1.52 -3.03
CA LEU A 178 -4.01 1.16 -3.47
C LEU A 178 -4.87 2.40 -3.73
N GLN A 179 -4.94 3.32 -2.75
CA GLN A 179 -5.77 4.53 -2.89
C GLN A 179 -5.28 5.46 -3.99
N VAL A 180 -3.96 5.63 -4.16
CA VAL A 180 -3.43 6.44 -5.26
C VAL A 180 -3.73 5.82 -6.62
N ILE A 181 -3.64 4.49 -6.75
CA ILE A 181 -4.04 3.81 -7.99
C ILE A 181 -5.52 4.05 -8.30
N LEU A 182 -6.41 3.83 -7.34
CA LEU A 182 -7.85 4.05 -7.51
C LEU A 182 -8.15 5.51 -7.88
N ASN A 183 -7.52 6.46 -7.21
CA ASN A 183 -7.70 7.88 -7.48
C ASN A 183 -7.25 8.26 -8.90
N ALA A 184 -6.10 7.77 -9.33
CA ALA A 184 -5.55 8.12 -10.64
C ALA A 184 -6.24 7.35 -11.79
N VAL A 185 -6.49 6.04 -11.61
CA VAL A 185 -6.97 5.15 -12.68
C VAL A 185 -8.49 5.10 -12.75
N ASP A 186 -9.16 4.84 -11.61
CA ASP A 186 -10.61 4.63 -11.61
C ASP A 186 -11.37 5.95 -11.55
N PHE A 187 -10.88 6.92 -10.78
CA PHE A 187 -11.52 8.23 -10.66
C PHE A 187 -10.93 9.30 -11.59
N GLY A 188 -9.85 9.00 -12.33
CA GLY A 188 -9.27 9.91 -13.31
C GLY A 188 -8.73 11.23 -12.72
N MET A 189 -8.33 11.24 -11.45
CA MET A 189 -7.74 12.40 -10.81
C MET A 189 -6.37 12.73 -11.41
N SER A 190 -5.99 14.02 -11.42
CA SER A 190 -4.61 14.37 -11.73
C SER A 190 -3.65 13.68 -10.75
N LEU A 191 -2.41 13.42 -11.18
CA LEU A 191 -1.44 12.71 -10.33
C LEU A 191 -1.22 13.40 -8.99
N GLU A 192 -1.09 14.73 -9.01
CA GLU A 192 -0.92 15.54 -7.80
C GLU A 192 -2.13 15.43 -6.86
N ALA A 193 -3.36 15.52 -7.41
CA ALA A 193 -4.58 15.35 -6.64
C ALA A 193 -4.71 13.93 -6.08
N ALA A 194 -4.37 12.91 -6.86
CA ALA A 194 -4.42 11.51 -6.43
C ALA A 194 -3.47 11.22 -5.26
N VAL A 195 -2.25 11.77 -5.31
CA VAL A 195 -1.23 11.61 -4.27
C VAL A 195 -1.58 12.42 -3.02
N SER A 196 -2.12 13.63 -3.18
CA SER A 196 -2.43 14.55 -2.07
C SER A 196 -3.77 14.26 -1.40
N ALA A 197 -4.66 13.48 -2.02
CA ALA A 197 -5.98 13.16 -1.50
C ALA A 197 -5.91 12.59 -0.07
N PRO A 198 -6.92 12.90 0.78
CA PRO A 198 -7.03 12.30 2.10
C PRO A 198 -7.02 10.78 2.03
N ARG A 199 -6.37 10.14 2.99
CA ARG A 199 -6.25 8.68 3.07
C ARG A 199 -6.94 8.11 4.28
N VAL A 200 -7.37 6.86 4.11
CA VAL A 200 -7.83 6.01 5.20
C VAL A 200 -6.91 4.81 5.32
N HIS A 201 -6.85 4.27 6.52
CA HIS A 201 -6.21 2.98 6.75
C HIS A 201 -7.01 2.20 7.78
N TRP A 202 -7.36 0.97 7.42
CA TRP A 202 -7.98 0.05 8.34
C TRP A 202 -7.02 -1.07 8.70
N GLU A 203 -6.83 -1.26 9.97
CA GLU A 203 -6.06 -2.36 10.53
C GLU A 203 -6.52 -2.64 11.96
N ARG A 204 -6.70 -3.92 12.29
CA ARG A 204 -6.95 -4.36 13.66
C ARG A 204 -8.20 -3.72 14.31
N GLU A 205 -9.32 -3.73 13.60
CA GLU A 205 -10.59 -3.12 14.06
C GLU A 205 -10.52 -1.61 14.31
N THR A 206 -9.44 -0.98 13.87
CA THR A 206 -9.23 0.46 13.96
C THR A 206 -9.25 1.07 12.57
N PHE A 207 -10.12 2.05 12.38
CA PHE A 207 -10.26 2.79 11.15
C PHE A 207 -9.66 4.19 11.33
N HIS A 208 -8.48 4.40 10.75
CA HIS A 208 -7.78 5.67 10.75
C HIS A 208 -8.23 6.50 9.56
N LEU A 209 -8.58 7.77 9.80
CA LEU A 209 -9.03 8.70 8.77
C LEU A 209 -8.23 10.00 8.86
N GLU A 210 -7.68 10.45 7.73
CA GLU A 210 -7.11 11.79 7.59
C GLU A 210 -8.20 12.87 7.58
N PRO A 211 -7.87 14.14 7.85
CA PRO A 211 -8.81 15.24 7.67
C PRO A 211 -9.19 15.38 6.19
N GLY A 212 -10.42 15.81 5.92
CA GLY A 212 -10.97 15.98 4.57
C GLY A 212 -12.16 15.08 4.26
N PHE A 213 -12.48 14.13 5.14
CA PHE A 213 -13.71 13.35 5.05
C PHE A 213 -14.85 13.93 5.87
N ASP A 214 -16.08 13.83 5.38
CA ASP A 214 -17.27 14.26 6.12
C ASP A 214 -17.60 13.24 7.21
N ARG A 215 -17.26 13.58 8.43
CA ARG A 215 -17.47 12.75 9.61
C ARG A 215 -18.95 12.42 9.82
N SER A 216 -19.82 13.42 9.68
CA SER A 216 -21.26 13.24 9.91
C SER A 216 -21.87 12.29 8.88
N ALA A 217 -21.46 12.43 7.61
CA ALA A 217 -21.92 11.55 6.53
C ALA A 217 -21.45 10.11 6.74
N LEU A 218 -20.20 9.90 7.22
CA LEU A 218 -19.66 8.57 7.50
C LEU A 218 -20.35 7.89 8.68
N GLU A 219 -20.64 8.65 9.74
CA GLU A 219 -21.37 8.15 10.91
C GLU A 219 -22.81 7.81 10.55
N ALA A 220 -23.49 8.67 9.80
CA ALA A 220 -24.87 8.44 9.33
C ALA A 220 -24.99 7.23 8.41
N ALA A 221 -23.98 6.98 7.57
CA ALA A 221 -23.92 5.82 6.68
C ALA A 221 -23.47 4.52 7.37
N GLY A 222 -23.13 4.57 8.67
CA GLY A 222 -22.70 3.40 9.42
C GLY A 222 -21.34 2.83 9.01
N VAL A 223 -20.51 3.61 8.32
CA VAL A 223 -19.18 3.14 7.86
C VAL A 223 -18.31 2.80 9.07
N GLY A 224 -17.84 1.55 9.13
CA GLY A 224 -17.04 1.06 10.25
C GLY A 224 -17.75 1.19 11.60
N MET A 225 -19.04 0.84 11.70
CA MET A 225 -19.82 0.98 12.96
C MET A 225 -19.20 0.24 14.13
N THR A 226 -18.57 -0.89 13.87
CA THR A 226 -17.93 -1.74 14.88
C THR A 226 -16.46 -1.39 15.11
N ASP A 227 -15.89 -0.51 14.27
CA ASP A 227 -14.49 -0.15 14.36
C ASP A 227 -14.25 0.98 15.36
N GLU A 228 -13.14 0.95 16.05
CA GLU A 228 -12.57 2.14 16.67
C GLU A 228 -12.19 3.12 15.56
N LYS A 229 -12.69 4.37 15.62
CA LYS A 229 -12.37 5.41 14.63
C LYS A 229 -11.38 6.42 15.19
N ILE A 230 -10.21 6.52 14.56
CA ILE A 230 -9.20 7.53 14.88
C ILE A 230 -9.21 8.61 13.80
N TRP A 231 -9.70 9.78 14.16
CA TRP A 231 -9.72 10.97 13.32
C TRP A 231 -8.46 11.80 13.54
N TRP A 232 -7.61 11.82 12.52
CA TRP A 232 -6.37 12.59 12.56
C TRP A 232 -6.66 14.07 12.32
N GLN A 233 -5.84 14.95 12.93
CA GLN A 233 -6.00 16.39 12.83
C GLN A 233 -5.28 17.00 11.63
N GLN A 234 -4.31 16.26 11.07
CA GLN A 234 -3.51 16.69 9.93
C GLN A 234 -3.07 15.47 9.12
N ALA A 235 -2.72 15.70 7.85
CA ALA A 235 -2.04 14.69 7.04
C ALA A 235 -0.74 14.25 7.72
N ASN A 236 -0.48 12.94 7.75
CA ASN A 236 0.59 12.38 8.58
C ASN A 236 1.34 11.27 7.85
N MET A 237 2.66 11.17 8.12
CA MET A 237 3.52 10.10 7.59
C MET A 237 3.03 8.68 7.97
N PHE A 238 2.14 8.56 8.94
CA PHE A 238 1.46 7.32 9.27
C PHE A 238 0.76 6.71 8.05
N PHE A 239 0.08 7.51 7.23
CA PHE A 239 -0.65 7.06 6.04
C PHE A 239 0.23 6.75 4.83
N GLY A 240 1.53 6.54 5.04
CA GLY A 240 2.50 6.33 3.99
C GLY A 240 2.92 7.63 3.30
N GLY A 241 3.66 7.50 2.21
CA GLY A 241 4.05 8.61 1.33
C GLY A 241 4.31 8.06 -0.06
N VAL A 242 3.37 8.31 -0.99
CA VAL A 242 3.42 7.75 -2.34
C VAL A 242 4.12 8.73 -3.28
N HIS A 243 5.33 8.39 -3.70
CA HIS A 243 6.08 9.17 -4.69
C HIS A 243 5.85 8.54 -6.07
N SER A 244 5.45 9.35 -7.05
CA SER A 244 4.91 8.84 -8.30
C SER A 244 5.38 9.64 -9.50
N VAL A 245 5.54 8.94 -10.64
CA VAL A 245 5.67 9.53 -11.97
C VAL A 245 4.60 8.92 -12.88
N ALA A 246 3.90 9.74 -13.64
CA ALA A 246 2.95 9.32 -14.66
C ALA A 246 3.42 9.74 -16.05
N ILE A 247 3.06 8.94 -17.05
CA ILE A 247 3.31 9.20 -18.46
C ILE A 247 1.95 9.46 -19.13
N GLY A 248 1.77 10.67 -19.65
CA GLY A 248 0.57 11.05 -20.40
C GLY A 248 0.46 10.32 -21.74
N ALA A 249 -0.73 10.30 -22.32
CA ALA A 249 -0.98 9.70 -23.64
C ALA A 249 -0.16 10.39 -24.76
N ASP A 250 0.20 11.65 -24.55
CA ASP A 250 1.07 12.46 -25.44
C ASP A 250 2.57 12.28 -25.16
N GLY A 251 2.94 11.43 -24.21
CA GLY A 251 4.31 11.21 -23.78
C GLY A 251 4.81 12.22 -22.73
N SER A 252 3.97 13.16 -22.28
CA SER A 252 4.35 14.10 -21.23
C SER A 252 4.62 13.37 -19.90
N LEU A 253 5.63 13.82 -19.15
CA LEU A 253 5.98 13.30 -17.85
C LEU A 253 5.42 14.21 -16.75
N MET A 254 4.77 13.59 -15.78
CA MET A 254 4.21 14.26 -14.60
C MET A 254 4.74 13.59 -13.34
N GLY A 255 5.25 14.37 -12.39
CA GLY A 255 5.69 13.87 -11.09
C GLY A 255 4.78 14.34 -9.96
N ALA A 256 4.66 13.54 -8.90
CA ALA A 256 4.05 13.95 -7.65
C ALA A 256 4.83 13.37 -6.45
N GLY A 257 5.36 14.28 -5.62
CA GLY A 257 6.00 13.97 -4.36
C GLY A 257 5.00 14.12 -3.21
N ASP A 258 4.86 13.09 -2.39
CA ASP A 258 3.93 13.09 -1.26
C ASP A 258 4.49 13.90 -0.09
N ALA A 259 3.81 14.97 0.27
CA ALA A 259 4.21 15.86 1.36
C ALA A 259 4.25 15.17 2.72
N ARG A 260 3.49 14.07 2.92
CA ARG A 260 3.48 13.29 4.17
C ARG A 260 4.86 12.73 4.52
N ARG A 261 5.72 12.53 3.52
CA ARG A 261 7.09 12.03 3.68
C ARG A 261 8.13 12.86 2.92
N GLY A 262 7.89 14.17 2.82
CA GLY A 262 8.85 15.12 2.24
C GLY A 262 9.20 14.82 0.78
N GLY A 263 8.25 14.29 0.01
CA GLY A 263 8.47 13.94 -1.40
C GLY A 263 8.79 15.14 -2.26
N ALA A 264 9.73 14.96 -3.18
CA ALA A 264 10.18 15.97 -4.13
C ALA A 264 10.16 15.42 -5.56
N ILE A 265 10.11 16.34 -6.53
CA ILE A 265 10.19 16.05 -7.96
C ILE A 265 11.45 16.71 -8.48
N ALA A 266 12.18 16.00 -9.34
CA ALA A 266 13.28 16.56 -10.11
C ALA A 266 13.05 16.24 -11.59
N GLN A 267 13.30 17.23 -12.44
CA GLN A 267 13.37 17.08 -13.90
C GLN A 267 14.76 17.58 -14.33
N PRO A 268 15.43 16.86 -15.26
CA PRO A 268 16.72 17.31 -15.80
C PRO A 268 16.60 18.59 -16.62
#